data_1229c0644068c0661edcd6c98d436092
#
_entry.id   1229c0644068c0661edcd6c98d436092
#
_cell.length_a   1.000
_cell.length_b   1.000
_cell.length_c   1.000
_cell.angle_alpha   90.00
_cell.angle_beta   90.00
_cell.angle_gamma   90.00
#
_symmetry.space_group_name_H-M   'P 1'
#
loop_
_entity.id
_entity.type
_entity.pdbx_description
1 polymer ?
#
loop_
_entity_poly.entity_id
_entity_poly.type
_entity_poly.pdbx_seq_one_letter_code
_entity_poly.pdbx_strand_id
1 'polypeptide(L)'
;HSTNEEILTDFVKQFYQNSEFIPEEILTEYEVDDSEAIMKWLSGIRKRKVTIAMPKRGEKLHLVEMVRKNADIALGNYKIKVMKEREKNTVLDMMQEQLGLEKRPYRIEAYDISNIQGTDNVGAMVVFENGKPAKRKYRIFKIKSFEGADDYAAMREVIYRRFRHALEEEEQVEKGTLLKRNAKFLPLPDLIPVSYTHLT
;
A
#
# COMPACT_ATOMS: atom_id res chain seq x y z
N HIS A 1 31.61 -4.91 -1.02
CA HIS A 1 30.96 -3.71 -1.50
C HIS A 1 31.22 -3.62 -3.00
N SER A 2 30.19 -3.78 -3.83
CA SER A 2 30.29 -3.61 -5.29
C SER A 2 30.50 -2.14 -5.62
N THR A 3 31.33 -1.84 -6.61
CA THR A 3 31.52 -0.48 -7.12
C THR A 3 30.33 -0.03 -7.98
N ASN A 4 30.23 1.27 -8.27
CA ASN A 4 29.18 1.78 -9.15
C ASN A 4 29.32 1.24 -10.59
N GLU A 5 30.54 1.04 -11.03
CA GLU A 5 30.90 0.47 -12.31
C GLU A 5 30.41 -0.99 -12.44
N GLU A 6 30.69 -1.82 -11.42
CA GLU A 6 30.21 -3.21 -11.36
C GLU A 6 28.67 -3.28 -11.36
N ILE A 7 28.01 -2.47 -10.52
CA ILE A 7 26.54 -2.41 -10.43
C ILE A 7 25.93 -2.03 -11.78
N LEU A 8 26.50 -1.00 -12.43
CA LEU A 8 25.99 -0.53 -13.72
C LEU A 8 26.21 -1.57 -14.82
N THR A 9 27.36 -2.24 -14.81
CA THR A 9 27.70 -3.31 -15.74
C THR A 9 26.71 -4.47 -15.65
N ASP A 10 26.43 -4.93 -14.43
CA ASP A 10 25.45 -6.00 -14.19
C ASP A 10 24.05 -5.57 -14.59
N PHE A 11 23.67 -4.33 -14.27
CA PHE A 11 22.39 -3.77 -14.68
C PHE A 11 22.22 -3.75 -16.19
N VAL A 12 23.21 -3.28 -16.94
CA VAL A 12 23.18 -3.23 -18.42
C VAL A 12 23.02 -4.64 -19.00
N LYS A 13 23.78 -5.62 -18.49
CA LYS A 13 23.68 -7.02 -18.92
C LYS A 13 22.28 -7.58 -18.67
N GLN A 14 21.73 -7.43 -17.44
CA GLN A 14 20.43 -7.96 -17.07
C GLN A 14 19.28 -7.28 -17.82
N PHE A 15 19.34 -5.96 -17.96
CA PHE A 15 18.29 -5.19 -18.63
C PHE A 15 18.15 -5.57 -20.10
N TYR A 16 19.27 -5.65 -20.84
CA TYR A 16 19.23 -5.95 -22.26
C TYR A 16 19.13 -7.44 -22.59
N GLN A 17 19.37 -8.34 -21.62
CA GLN A 17 19.19 -9.78 -21.83
C GLN A 17 17.76 -10.15 -22.22
N ASN A 18 16.78 -9.43 -21.68
CA ASN A 18 15.35 -9.68 -21.89
C ASN A 18 14.65 -8.52 -22.63
N SER A 19 15.39 -7.57 -23.17
CA SER A 19 14.82 -6.41 -23.84
C SER A 19 14.58 -6.69 -25.31
N GLU A 20 13.38 -6.43 -25.80
CA GLU A 20 13.04 -6.49 -27.22
C GLU A 20 13.62 -5.31 -28.01
N PHE A 21 13.95 -4.21 -27.33
CA PHE A 21 14.49 -3.01 -27.95
C PHE A 21 15.91 -2.70 -27.47
N ILE A 22 16.84 -2.61 -28.40
CA ILE A 22 18.23 -2.22 -28.16
C ILE A 22 18.49 -0.90 -28.92
N PRO A 23 18.83 0.20 -28.23
CA PRO A 23 19.10 1.49 -28.85
C PRO A 23 20.45 1.46 -29.60
N GLU A 24 20.68 2.52 -30.38
CA GLU A 24 21.95 2.71 -31.07
C GLU A 24 23.06 3.17 -30.10
N GLU A 25 22.69 3.96 -29.12
CA GLU A 25 23.62 4.51 -28.16
C GLU A 25 23.05 4.39 -26.76
N ILE A 26 23.86 3.94 -25.81
CA ILE A 26 23.57 3.87 -24.39
C ILE A 26 24.49 4.87 -23.69
N LEU A 27 23.87 5.83 -22.99
CA LEU A 27 24.61 6.81 -22.21
C LEU A 27 24.63 6.38 -20.73
N THR A 28 25.82 6.44 -20.12
CA THR A 28 26.04 6.00 -18.74
C THR A 28 26.74 7.08 -17.92
N GLU A 29 26.53 7.06 -16.61
CA GLU A 29 27.18 7.98 -15.66
C GLU A 29 28.58 7.46 -15.28
N TYR A 30 28.74 6.16 -15.20
CA TYR A 30 30.00 5.49 -14.84
C TYR A 30 30.49 4.66 -16.03
N GLU A 31 31.75 4.29 -15.98
CA GLU A 31 32.30 3.33 -16.95
C GLU A 31 31.61 1.96 -16.80
N VAL A 32 31.47 1.27 -17.90
CA VAL A 32 30.90 -0.08 -17.94
C VAL A 32 32.05 -1.04 -18.18
N ASP A 33 32.28 -1.95 -17.24
CA ASP A 33 33.32 -2.97 -17.38
C ASP A 33 33.04 -3.85 -18.60
N ASP A 34 34.09 -4.27 -19.28
CA ASP A 34 33.99 -5.07 -20.51
C ASP A 34 33.08 -4.45 -21.60
N SER A 35 33.01 -3.09 -21.63
CA SER A 35 32.11 -2.36 -22.54
C SER A 35 32.21 -2.79 -23.99
N GLU A 36 33.42 -3.11 -24.47
CA GLU A 36 33.66 -3.62 -25.86
C GLU A 36 32.94 -4.95 -26.10
N ALA A 37 32.99 -5.88 -25.14
CA ALA A 37 32.34 -7.18 -25.27
C ALA A 37 30.82 -7.01 -25.24
N ILE A 38 30.29 -6.12 -24.35
CA ILE A 38 28.88 -5.82 -24.26
C ILE A 38 28.38 -5.12 -25.53
N MET A 39 29.09 -4.13 -26.05
CA MET A 39 28.75 -3.47 -27.32
C MET A 39 28.71 -4.47 -28.48
N LYS A 40 29.67 -5.42 -28.57
CA LYS A 40 29.67 -6.46 -29.57
C LYS A 40 28.49 -7.40 -29.45
N TRP A 41 28.16 -7.83 -28.22
CA TRP A 41 27.02 -8.67 -27.95
C TRP A 41 25.70 -7.99 -28.35
N LEU A 42 25.46 -6.75 -27.89
CA LEU A 42 24.26 -5.97 -28.20
C LEU A 42 24.15 -5.66 -29.71
N SER A 43 25.28 -5.37 -30.38
CA SER A 43 25.32 -5.15 -31.83
C SER A 43 24.94 -6.41 -32.58
N GLY A 44 25.34 -7.60 -32.08
CA GLY A 44 24.96 -8.89 -32.63
C GLY A 44 23.44 -9.14 -32.57
N ILE A 45 22.79 -8.78 -31.45
CA ILE A 45 21.33 -8.90 -31.27
C ILE A 45 20.61 -7.88 -32.17
N ARG A 46 21.02 -6.62 -32.12
CA ARG A 46 20.38 -5.53 -32.88
C ARG A 46 20.60 -5.64 -34.39
N LYS A 47 21.61 -6.39 -34.85
CA LYS A 47 22.07 -6.46 -36.25
C LYS A 47 22.61 -5.12 -36.79
N ARG A 48 22.91 -4.17 -35.91
CA ARG A 48 23.52 -2.87 -36.21
C ARG A 48 24.41 -2.45 -35.06
N LYS A 49 25.32 -1.51 -35.30
CA LYS A 49 26.28 -1.03 -34.31
C LYS A 49 25.53 -0.43 -33.08
N VAL A 50 25.98 -0.82 -31.89
CA VAL A 50 25.58 -0.24 -30.61
C VAL A 50 26.83 0.34 -29.95
N THR A 51 26.66 1.52 -29.34
CA THR A 51 27.75 2.19 -28.60
C THR A 51 27.33 2.42 -27.16
N ILE A 52 28.27 2.30 -26.25
CA ILE A 52 28.12 2.71 -24.84
C ILE A 52 29.06 3.88 -24.62
N ALA A 53 28.57 4.98 -24.09
CA ALA A 53 29.35 6.18 -23.91
C ALA A 53 29.09 6.83 -22.54
N MET A 54 30.16 7.29 -21.89
CA MET A 54 30.12 8.14 -20.71
C MET A 54 30.40 9.58 -21.14
N PRO A 55 29.36 10.43 -21.32
CA PRO A 55 29.56 11.76 -21.84
C PRO A 55 30.16 12.68 -20.77
N LYS A 56 31.15 13.49 -21.19
CA LYS A 56 31.84 14.44 -20.29
C LYS A 56 31.45 15.90 -20.54
N ARG A 57 30.64 16.18 -21.58
CA ARG A 57 30.20 17.57 -21.94
C ARG A 57 29.02 17.54 -22.92
N GLY A 58 28.35 18.68 -23.02
CA GLY A 58 27.27 18.92 -24.00
C GLY A 58 25.94 18.28 -23.61
N GLU A 59 25.01 18.21 -24.57
CA GLU A 59 23.61 17.76 -24.34
C GLU A 59 23.53 16.35 -23.75
N LYS A 60 24.42 15.45 -24.19
CA LYS A 60 24.43 14.09 -23.67
C LYS A 60 24.77 14.01 -22.17
N LEU A 61 25.70 14.85 -21.70
CA LEU A 61 25.97 14.94 -20.27
C LEU A 61 24.74 15.48 -19.52
N HIS A 62 24.08 16.51 -20.04
CA HIS A 62 22.88 17.05 -19.43
C HIS A 62 21.75 16.00 -19.33
N LEU A 63 21.58 15.14 -20.35
CA LEU A 63 20.64 14.01 -20.27
C LEU A 63 20.98 13.04 -19.14
N VAL A 64 22.25 12.65 -18.99
CA VAL A 64 22.68 11.77 -17.89
C VAL A 64 22.45 12.40 -16.53
N GLU A 65 22.75 13.70 -16.35
CA GLU A 65 22.50 14.43 -15.12
C GLU A 65 21.00 14.49 -14.78
N MET A 66 20.15 14.70 -15.77
CA MET A 66 18.70 14.70 -15.60
C MET A 66 18.19 13.33 -15.16
N VAL A 67 18.66 12.25 -15.77
CA VAL A 67 18.30 10.88 -15.41
C VAL A 67 18.77 10.56 -13.99
N ARG A 68 20.00 10.96 -13.63
CA ARG A 68 20.52 10.82 -12.27
C ARG A 68 19.62 11.51 -11.24
N LYS A 69 19.27 12.76 -11.47
CA LYS A 69 18.37 13.51 -10.59
C LYS A 69 17.01 12.83 -10.42
N ASN A 70 16.46 12.30 -11.51
CA ASN A 70 15.20 11.54 -11.45
C ASN A 70 15.34 10.24 -10.67
N ALA A 71 16.47 9.53 -10.81
CA ALA A 71 16.76 8.33 -10.06
C ALA A 71 16.91 8.61 -8.55
N ASP A 72 17.58 9.71 -8.16
CA ASP A 72 17.71 10.13 -6.77
C ASP A 72 16.35 10.44 -6.14
N ILE A 73 15.48 11.14 -6.86
CA ILE A 73 14.10 11.42 -6.41
C ILE A 73 13.31 10.11 -6.25
N ALA A 74 13.39 9.21 -7.22
CA ALA A 74 12.69 7.92 -7.17
C ALA A 74 13.19 7.06 -6.00
N LEU A 75 14.50 7.02 -5.76
CA LEU A 75 15.10 6.32 -4.62
C LEU A 75 14.68 6.92 -3.28
N GLY A 76 14.63 8.26 -3.17
CA GLY A 76 14.13 8.96 -1.99
C GLY A 76 12.68 8.57 -1.68
N ASN A 77 11.81 8.59 -2.68
CA ASN A 77 10.42 8.19 -2.53
C ASN A 77 10.28 6.71 -2.14
N TYR A 78 11.09 5.83 -2.73
CA TYR A 78 11.12 4.42 -2.38
C TYR A 78 11.54 4.18 -0.92
N LYS A 79 12.60 4.85 -0.46
CA LYS A 79 13.06 4.77 0.95
C LYS A 79 11.97 5.20 1.92
N ILE A 80 11.29 6.32 1.66
CA ILE A 80 10.17 6.81 2.48
C ILE A 80 9.03 5.77 2.51
N LYS A 81 8.70 5.17 1.37
CA LYS A 81 7.67 4.13 1.29
C LYS A 81 8.04 2.91 2.14
N VAL A 82 9.27 2.43 2.04
CA VAL A 82 9.76 1.28 2.83
C VAL A 82 9.75 1.58 4.32
N MET A 83 10.18 2.78 4.73
CA MET A 83 10.14 3.19 6.14
C MET A 83 8.70 3.19 6.68
N LYS A 84 7.76 3.81 5.98
CA LYS A 84 6.34 3.81 6.35
C LYS A 84 5.72 2.41 6.46
N GLU A 85 6.10 1.49 5.56
CA GLU A 85 5.64 0.11 5.64
C GLU A 85 6.23 -0.64 6.84
N ARG A 86 7.50 -0.36 7.20
CA ARG A 86 8.13 -0.93 8.41
C ARG A 86 7.46 -0.41 9.68
N GLU A 87 7.26 0.90 9.80
CA GLU A 87 6.58 1.51 10.96
C GLU A 87 5.18 0.94 11.16
N LYS A 88 4.40 0.84 10.09
CA LYS A 88 3.06 0.24 10.11
C LYS A 88 3.10 -1.21 10.61
N ASN A 89 4.03 -2.01 10.09
CA ASN A 89 4.17 -3.40 10.47
C ASN A 89 4.51 -3.52 11.97
N THR A 90 5.42 -2.68 12.45
CA THR A 90 5.78 -2.64 13.88
C THR A 90 4.58 -2.35 14.76
N VAL A 91 3.71 -1.37 14.40
CA VAL A 91 2.51 -1.04 15.17
C VAL A 91 1.54 -2.21 15.25
N LEU A 92 1.27 -2.88 14.13
CA LEU A 92 0.36 -4.03 14.11
C LEU A 92 0.94 -5.25 14.87
N ASP A 93 2.25 -5.45 14.82
CA ASP A 93 2.94 -6.50 15.58
C ASP A 93 2.88 -6.20 17.09
N MET A 94 3.09 -4.95 17.49
CA MET A 94 2.90 -4.51 18.89
C MET A 94 1.46 -4.68 19.36
N MET A 95 0.46 -4.36 18.52
CA MET A 95 -0.94 -4.62 18.86
C MET A 95 -1.21 -6.10 19.08
N GLN A 96 -0.70 -6.97 18.22
CA GLN A 96 -0.83 -8.42 18.39
C GLN A 96 -0.26 -8.87 19.73
N GLU A 97 0.96 -8.46 20.05
CA GLU A 97 1.67 -8.85 21.27
C GLU A 97 0.97 -8.32 22.53
N GLN A 98 0.69 -7.01 22.58
CA GLN A 98 0.13 -6.36 23.76
C GLN A 98 -1.31 -6.78 24.07
N LEU A 99 -2.10 -7.11 23.04
CA LEU A 99 -3.48 -7.56 23.18
C LEU A 99 -3.63 -9.08 23.21
N GLY A 100 -2.54 -9.83 23.08
CA GLY A 100 -2.56 -11.30 23.07
C GLY A 100 -3.38 -11.90 21.92
N LEU A 101 -3.36 -11.25 20.74
CA LEU A 101 -4.13 -11.74 19.60
C LEU A 101 -3.42 -12.94 18.95
N GLU A 102 -4.19 -13.96 18.55
CA GLU A 102 -3.66 -15.16 17.88
C GLU A 102 -2.93 -14.83 16.59
N LYS A 103 -3.39 -13.79 15.87
CA LYS A 103 -2.80 -13.31 14.64
C LYS A 103 -2.76 -11.79 14.62
N ARG A 104 -1.89 -11.25 13.77
CA ARG A 104 -1.81 -9.83 13.49
C ARG A 104 -3.13 -9.31 12.92
N PRO A 105 -3.73 -8.24 13.50
CA PRO A 105 -5.00 -7.73 13.05
C PRO A 105 -4.87 -7.08 11.69
N TYR A 106 -5.56 -7.63 10.67
CA TYR A 106 -5.63 -7.05 9.34
C TYR A 106 -6.71 -6.00 9.24
N ARG A 107 -7.92 -6.32 9.73
CA ARG A 107 -9.08 -5.43 9.73
C ARG A 107 -9.45 -5.03 11.15
N ILE A 108 -9.42 -3.71 11.38
CA ILE A 108 -9.77 -3.09 12.66
C ILE A 108 -10.98 -2.17 12.41
N GLU A 109 -12.03 -2.31 13.20
CA GLU A 109 -13.21 -1.45 13.15
C GLU A 109 -13.37 -0.70 14.46
N ALA A 110 -13.39 0.63 14.44
CA ALA A 110 -13.68 1.45 15.61
C ALA A 110 -15.02 2.16 15.43
N TYR A 111 -15.73 2.32 16.53
CA TYR A 111 -17.06 2.87 16.57
C TYR A 111 -17.12 4.06 17.52
N ASP A 112 -17.85 5.08 17.12
CA ASP A 112 -18.13 6.27 17.91
C ASP A 112 -19.61 6.59 17.86
N ILE A 113 -20.20 6.95 19.01
CA ILE A 113 -21.59 7.38 19.10
C ILE A 113 -21.62 8.88 19.32
N SER A 114 -22.32 9.59 18.45
CA SER A 114 -22.47 11.04 18.52
C SER A 114 -23.95 11.42 18.61
N ASN A 115 -24.29 12.23 19.60
CA ASN A 115 -25.60 12.84 19.77
C ASN A 115 -25.59 14.18 19.05
N ILE A 116 -26.28 14.29 17.92
CA ILE A 116 -26.47 15.58 17.23
C ILE A 116 -27.67 16.26 17.88
N GLN A 117 -27.40 17.19 18.82
CA GLN A 117 -28.36 18.11 19.48
C GLN A 117 -29.83 17.75 19.27
N GLY A 118 -30.32 16.79 20.02
CA GLY A 118 -31.75 16.64 20.34
C GLY A 118 -32.63 15.82 19.40
N THR A 119 -32.15 15.33 18.25
CA THR A 119 -33.06 14.66 17.31
C THR A 119 -32.55 13.35 16.67
N ASP A 120 -31.27 13.17 16.44
CA ASP A 120 -30.79 11.93 15.79
C ASP A 120 -29.50 11.45 16.44
N ASN A 121 -29.53 10.32 17.11
CA ASN A 121 -28.33 9.59 17.53
C ASN A 121 -27.75 8.85 16.36
N VAL A 122 -26.45 9.04 16.10
CA VAL A 122 -25.73 8.37 15.01
C VAL A 122 -24.51 7.64 15.54
N GLY A 123 -24.29 6.43 15.01
CA GLY A 123 -23.05 5.69 15.22
C GLY A 123 -22.19 5.77 13.96
N ALA A 124 -20.94 6.16 14.12
CA ALA A 124 -19.94 6.14 13.06
C ALA A 124 -19.05 4.89 13.18
N MET A 125 -18.79 4.23 12.07
CA MET A 125 -17.83 3.14 11.96
C MET A 125 -16.68 3.57 11.08
N VAL A 126 -15.46 3.54 11.61
CA VAL A 126 -14.23 3.72 10.85
C VAL A 126 -13.51 2.38 10.70
N VAL A 127 -12.88 2.18 9.56
CA VAL A 127 -12.25 0.91 9.21
C VAL A 127 -10.79 1.15 8.83
N PHE A 128 -9.93 0.34 9.40
CA PHE A 128 -8.53 0.24 8.99
C PHE A 128 -8.28 -1.16 8.42
N GLU A 129 -7.55 -1.23 7.32
CA GLU A 129 -7.09 -2.49 6.74
C GLU A 129 -5.59 -2.45 6.55
N ASN A 130 -4.92 -3.46 7.10
CA ASN A 130 -3.47 -3.55 7.08
C ASN A 130 -2.80 -2.24 7.57
N GLY A 131 -3.30 -1.66 8.67
CA GLY A 131 -2.80 -0.44 9.29
C GLY A 131 -3.09 0.87 8.54
N LYS A 132 -3.91 0.85 7.48
CA LYS A 132 -4.27 2.04 6.69
C LYS A 132 -5.77 2.32 6.74
N PRO A 133 -6.20 3.60 6.78
CA PRO A 133 -7.61 3.95 6.74
C PRO A 133 -8.29 3.48 5.45
N ALA A 134 -9.33 2.65 5.57
CA ALA A 134 -10.15 2.18 4.45
C ALA A 134 -11.41 3.05 4.31
N LYS A 135 -11.26 4.33 3.96
CA LYS A 135 -12.34 5.35 3.96
C LYS A 135 -13.59 4.92 3.20
N ARG A 136 -13.48 4.13 2.12
CA ARG A 136 -14.62 3.62 1.35
C ARG A 136 -15.49 2.65 2.15
N LYS A 137 -14.97 2.09 3.25
CA LYS A 137 -15.63 1.14 4.13
C LYS A 137 -16.22 1.79 5.38
N TYR A 138 -16.06 3.09 5.57
CA TYR A 138 -16.68 3.85 6.64
C TYR A 138 -18.20 3.85 6.50
N ARG A 139 -18.93 3.74 7.62
CA ARG A 139 -20.39 3.73 7.65
C ARG A 139 -20.92 4.62 8.74
N ILE A 140 -22.11 5.14 8.51
CA ILE A 140 -22.92 5.86 9.50
C ILE A 140 -24.19 5.06 9.71
N PHE A 141 -24.51 4.78 10.96
CA PHE A 141 -25.71 4.08 11.38
C PHE A 141 -26.62 5.07 12.10
N LYS A 142 -27.80 5.32 11.57
CA LYS A 142 -28.85 6.02 12.31
C LYS A 142 -29.40 5.08 13.37
N ILE A 143 -29.42 5.54 14.62
CA ILE A 143 -29.97 4.80 15.76
C ILE A 143 -31.48 4.96 15.74
N LYS A 144 -32.21 3.87 15.91
CA LYS A 144 -33.66 3.83 15.74
C LYS A 144 -34.39 3.32 16.98
N SER A 145 -33.71 2.69 17.92
CA SER A 145 -34.33 1.90 18.98
C SER A 145 -34.79 2.68 20.19
N PHE A 146 -34.32 3.93 20.34
CA PHE A 146 -34.73 4.75 21.51
C PHE A 146 -34.47 6.25 21.30
N GLU A 147 -35.21 7.06 22.02
CA GLU A 147 -35.01 8.50 22.21
C GLU A 147 -34.33 8.71 23.57
N GLY A 148 -33.13 9.29 23.60
CA GLY A 148 -32.40 9.58 24.84
C GLY A 148 -30.87 9.39 24.69
N ALA A 149 -30.15 9.69 25.79
CA ALA A 149 -28.68 9.66 25.82
C ALA A 149 -28.17 8.34 26.46
N ASP A 150 -28.49 7.19 25.85
CA ASP A 150 -27.95 5.91 26.27
C ASP A 150 -26.94 5.42 25.21
N ASP A 151 -25.66 5.82 25.36
CA ASP A 151 -24.61 5.49 24.47
C ASP A 151 -24.31 3.97 24.41
N TYR A 152 -24.60 3.25 25.51
CA TYR A 152 -24.43 1.81 25.58
C TYR A 152 -25.45 1.07 24.71
N ALA A 153 -26.74 1.43 24.84
CA ALA A 153 -27.79 0.87 24.00
C ALA A 153 -27.58 1.23 22.52
N ALA A 154 -27.11 2.45 22.23
CA ALA A 154 -26.76 2.92 20.92
C ALA A 154 -25.63 2.07 20.30
N MET A 155 -24.55 1.88 21.03
CA MET A 155 -23.41 1.07 20.59
C MET A 155 -23.83 -0.38 20.33
N ARG A 156 -24.62 -0.96 21.23
CA ARG A 156 -25.17 -2.31 21.09
C ARG A 156 -26.00 -2.45 19.81
N GLU A 157 -26.87 -1.48 19.50
CA GLU A 157 -27.66 -1.48 18.25
C GLU A 157 -26.75 -1.45 17.03
N VAL A 158 -25.77 -0.54 17.01
CA VAL A 158 -24.86 -0.38 15.87
C VAL A 158 -24.06 -1.66 15.61
N ILE A 159 -23.46 -2.24 16.65
CA ILE A 159 -22.69 -3.47 16.55
C ILE A 159 -23.58 -4.64 16.10
N TYR A 160 -24.76 -4.80 16.71
CA TYR A 160 -25.70 -5.83 16.33
C TYR A 160 -26.08 -5.74 14.84
N ARG A 161 -26.46 -4.56 14.36
CA ARG A 161 -26.82 -4.35 12.95
C ARG A 161 -25.64 -4.60 12.02
N ARG A 162 -24.43 -4.19 12.41
CA ARG A 162 -23.22 -4.42 11.64
C ARG A 162 -22.96 -5.90 11.43
N PHE A 163 -23.00 -6.69 12.50
CA PHE A 163 -22.73 -8.13 12.42
C PHE A 163 -23.88 -8.90 11.77
N ARG A 164 -25.12 -8.51 12.00
CA ARG A 164 -26.27 -9.10 11.27
C ARG A 164 -26.09 -8.95 9.76
N HIS A 165 -25.78 -7.76 9.27
CA HIS A 165 -25.53 -7.56 7.84
C HIS A 165 -24.33 -8.37 7.33
N ALA A 166 -23.30 -8.58 8.13
CA ALA A 166 -22.17 -9.41 7.72
C ALA A 166 -22.59 -10.88 7.56
N LEU A 167 -23.38 -11.42 8.49
CA LEU A 167 -23.90 -12.79 8.39
C LEU A 167 -24.83 -12.96 7.19
N GLU A 168 -25.71 -11.99 6.91
CA GLU A 168 -26.54 -11.97 5.71
C GLU A 168 -25.70 -11.99 4.42
N GLU A 169 -24.61 -11.21 4.36
CA GLU A 169 -23.69 -11.20 3.21
C GLU A 169 -22.89 -12.52 3.10
N GLU A 170 -22.47 -13.10 4.21
CA GLU A 170 -21.76 -14.38 4.25
C GLU A 170 -22.63 -15.51 3.66
N GLU A 171 -23.89 -15.59 4.09
CA GLU A 171 -24.87 -16.53 3.56
C GLU A 171 -25.11 -16.32 2.04
N GLN A 172 -25.17 -15.05 1.59
CA GLN A 172 -25.32 -14.73 0.16
C GLN A 172 -24.07 -15.12 -0.65
N VAL A 173 -22.88 -14.96 -0.07
CA VAL A 173 -21.63 -15.40 -0.71
C VAL A 173 -21.58 -16.93 -0.82
N GLU A 174 -21.96 -17.65 0.23
CA GLU A 174 -22.03 -19.11 0.23
C GLU A 174 -23.04 -19.63 -0.79
N LYS A 175 -24.20 -18.98 -0.92
CA LYS A 175 -25.22 -19.30 -1.92
C LYS A 175 -24.84 -18.87 -3.35
N GLY A 176 -23.71 -18.17 -3.53
CA GLY A 176 -23.27 -17.67 -4.84
C GLY A 176 -24.08 -16.48 -5.39
N THR A 177 -24.98 -15.89 -4.60
CA THR A 177 -25.81 -14.73 -5.00
C THR A 177 -25.08 -13.40 -4.83
N LEU A 178 -24.01 -13.36 -4.02
CA LEU A 178 -23.14 -12.19 -3.82
C LEU A 178 -21.68 -12.57 -4.06
N LEU A 179 -20.98 -11.83 -4.88
CA LEU A 179 -19.53 -11.98 -5.01
C LEU A 179 -18.83 -11.37 -3.78
N LYS A 180 -17.92 -12.11 -3.16
CA LYS A 180 -17.18 -11.66 -1.96
C LYS A 180 -16.55 -10.26 -2.11
N ARG A 181 -16.06 -9.92 -3.31
CA ARG A 181 -15.49 -8.60 -3.62
C ARG A 181 -16.51 -7.45 -3.58
N ASN A 182 -17.81 -7.77 -3.67
CA ASN A 182 -18.91 -6.79 -3.66
C ASN A 182 -19.55 -6.66 -2.28
N ALA A 183 -19.17 -7.53 -1.33
CA ALA A 183 -19.65 -7.47 0.03
C ALA A 183 -19.19 -6.18 0.71
N LYS A 184 -20.10 -5.53 1.44
CA LYS A 184 -19.86 -4.24 2.10
C LYS A 184 -19.42 -4.40 3.54
N PHE A 185 -19.84 -5.50 4.18
CA PHE A 185 -19.61 -5.80 5.59
C PHE A 185 -18.62 -6.95 5.82
N LEU A 186 -18.13 -7.58 4.77
CA LEU A 186 -17.06 -8.57 4.83
C LEU A 186 -15.70 -7.98 4.44
N PRO A 187 -14.58 -8.58 4.92
CA PRO A 187 -14.50 -9.61 5.97
C PRO A 187 -14.89 -9.06 7.35
N LEU A 188 -15.11 -9.97 8.30
CA LEU A 188 -15.27 -9.60 9.72
C LEU A 188 -13.99 -8.93 10.26
N PRO A 189 -14.11 -8.03 11.26
CA PRO A 189 -12.93 -7.41 11.89
C PRO A 189 -12.16 -8.43 12.75
N ASP A 190 -10.84 -8.29 12.76
CA ASP A 190 -9.96 -9.02 13.67
C ASP A 190 -9.87 -8.35 15.05
N LEU A 191 -10.16 -7.03 15.12
CA LEU A 191 -10.13 -6.25 16.34
C LEU A 191 -11.18 -5.12 16.30
N ILE A 192 -11.88 -4.95 17.43
CA ILE A 192 -12.79 -3.85 17.66
C ILE A 192 -12.36 -3.12 18.92
N PRO A 193 -11.61 -2.02 18.84
CA PRO A 193 -11.37 -1.16 19.99
C PRO A 193 -12.68 -0.41 20.34
N VAL A 194 -13.06 -0.43 21.61
CA VAL A 194 -14.21 0.29 22.13
C VAL A 194 -13.72 1.32 23.11
N SER A 195 -14.06 2.59 22.88
CA SER A 195 -13.76 3.68 23.82
C SER A 195 -15.06 4.12 24.50
N TYR A 196 -15.08 4.07 25.81
CA TYR A 196 -16.16 4.64 26.64
C TYR A 196 -15.61 5.90 27.29
N THR A 197 -15.58 7.01 26.58
CA THR A 197 -15.04 8.28 27.10
C THR A 197 -15.99 9.00 28.04
N HIS A 198 -17.19 8.48 28.29
CA HIS A 198 -18.23 9.11 29.09
C HIS A 198 -18.70 8.31 30.34
N LEU A 199 -17.88 7.38 30.83
CA LEU A 199 -18.16 6.65 32.07
C LEU A 199 -17.32 7.18 33.24
N THR A 200 -17.40 8.49 33.50
CA THR A 200 -17.03 9.09 34.80
C THR A 200 -18.06 10.09 35.20
#